data_a39e55d8a7ef0a176e9f0fb56728f639
#
_entry.id   a39e55d8a7ef0a176e9f0fb56728f639
#
_cell.length_a   1.000
_cell.length_b   1.000
_cell.length_c   1.000
_cell.angle_alpha   90.00
_cell.angle_beta   90.00
_cell.angle_gamma   90.00
#
_symmetry.space_group_name_H-M   'P 1'
#
loop_
_entity.id
_entity.type
_entity.pdbx_description
1 polymer ?
#
loop_
_entity_poly.entity_id
_entity_poly.type
_entity_poly.pdbx_seq_one_letter_code
_entity_poly.pdbx_strand_id
1 'polypeptide(L)'
;MQDLQTIVELSHEFGTPEYVKGGGGNTSYKDESTLWVKPSGTTLAGLQEDTFVTLNRAKVNGLYDVETPEESHAREELVKNFMGEAVLNDAGRPSVEAPLHNILETKFVVHTHALLVNGMTCAKDGESVCKRLFPDALWVEYIDAGYTLCMVLKDRIDAYKAEFDRVPKIIMLKNHGIFVSGDTAEEIRSLYASVMNPLREEYEKLGITEDLGISEGARDSEAESKIQEIFGEDAAFIESSGYFDCVPGPITPDHLVYARAFPFSDELTQENADAYQNKHGFAPKVLIHGDRIYGLGKTQKNAGLALLFAQDGAQVLKLSQAFGSVEYMTDRAREFIENWEVESYREKVAS
;
A
#
# COMPACT_ATOMS: atom_id res chain seq x y z
N MET A 1 3.68 -20.55 -19.99
CA MET A 1 2.98 -19.57 -20.86
C MET A 1 1.55 -19.31 -20.37
N GLN A 2 0.67 -20.31 -20.25
CA GLN A 2 -0.71 -20.08 -19.81
C GLN A 2 -0.83 -19.45 -18.41
N ASP A 3 -0.07 -19.94 -17.44
CA ASP A 3 -0.12 -19.42 -16.06
C ASP A 3 0.46 -17.98 -15.94
N LEU A 4 1.45 -17.63 -16.78
CA LEU A 4 1.99 -16.27 -16.80
C LEU A 4 0.96 -15.29 -17.41
N GLN A 5 0.25 -15.69 -18.44
CA GLN A 5 -0.88 -14.93 -18.98
C GLN A 5 -1.99 -14.77 -17.93
N THR A 6 -2.31 -15.83 -17.19
CA THR A 6 -3.31 -15.80 -16.11
C THR A 6 -2.94 -14.77 -15.03
N ILE A 7 -1.67 -14.66 -14.59
CA ILE A 7 -1.30 -13.65 -13.59
C ILE A 7 -1.31 -12.23 -14.15
N VAL A 8 -1.05 -12.03 -15.46
CA VAL A 8 -1.25 -10.74 -16.14
C VAL A 8 -2.74 -10.34 -16.08
N GLU A 9 -3.64 -11.25 -16.45
CA GLU A 9 -5.08 -11.01 -16.41
C GLU A 9 -5.56 -10.67 -14.99
N LEU A 10 -5.13 -11.42 -13.96
CA LEU A 10 -5.40 -11.11 -12.56
C LEU A 10 -4.83 -9.76 -12.14
N SER A 11 -3.63 -9.41 -12.61
CA SER A 11 -3.00 -8.13 -12.31
C SER A 11 -3.81 -6.96 -12.87
N HIS A 12 -4.33 -7.08 -14.08
CA HIS A 12 -5.20 -6.06 -14.69
C HIS A 12 -6.54 -5.98 -13.96
N GLU A 13 -7.17 -7.11 -13.62
CA GLU A 13 -8.44 -7.18 -12.90
C GLU A 13 -8.36 -6.52 -11.54
N PHE A 14 -7.32 -6.86 -10.76
CA PHE A 14 -7.08 -6.30 -9.42
C PHE A 14 -6.22 -5.01 -9.44
N GLY A 15 -5.87 -4.51 -10.62
CA GLY A 15 -5.16 -3.24 -10.82
C GLY A 15 -6.07 -2.01 -10.93
N THR A 16 -7.34 -2.14 -10.59
CA THR A 16 -8.32 -1.05 -10.63
C THR A 16 -8.32 -0.24 -9.32
N PRO A 17 -8.83 1.02 -9.31
CA PRO A 17 -8.87 1.87 -8.12
C PRO A 17 -9.65 1.28 -6.93
N GLU A 18 -10.53 0.32 -7.14
CA GLU A 18 -11.23 -0.41 -6.07
C GLU A 18 -10.26 -1.24 -5.22
N TYR A 19 -9.23 -1.81 -5.87
CA TYR A 19 -8.29 -2.73 -5.22
C TYR A 19 -6.94 -2.10 -4.90
N VAL A 20 -6.46 -1.19 -5.75
CA VAL A 20 -5.13 -0.60 -5.56
C VAL A 20 -5.02 0.76 -6.25
N LYS A 21 -4.19 1.64 -5.69
CA LYS A 21 -3.86 2.95 -6.27
C LYS A 21 -2.35 3.10 -6.42
N GLY A 22 -1.92 3.92 -7.36
CA GLY A 22 -0.49 4.19 -7.59
C GLY A 22 0.32 2.93 -7.89
N GLY A 23 1.48 2.83 -7.27
CA GLY A 23 2.40 1.66 -7.38
C GLY A 23 2.19 0.60 -6.31
N GLY A 24 1.12 0.69 -5.51
CA GLY A 24 0.79 -0.25 -4.44
C GLY A 24 0.42 -1.63 -4.93
N GLY A 25 0.33 -2.57 -3.99
CA GLY A 25 0.01 -3.96 -4.27
C GLY A 25 1.02 -4.67 -5.20
N ASN A 26 0.91 -5.97 -5.27
CA ASN A 26 1.72 -6.79 -6.18
C ASN A 26 1.08 -8.15 -6.42
N THR A 27 1.50 -8.78 -7.53
CA THR A 27 1.02 -10.08 -7.95
C THR A 27 2.20 -10.98 -8.28
N SER A 28 2.00 -12.27 -8.13
CA SER A 28 2.97 -13.26 -8.53
C SER A 28 2.35 -14.56 -8.99
N TYR A 29 3.10 -15.22 -9.85
CA TYR A 29 2.93 -16.62 -10.20
C TYR A 29 4.21 -17.37 -9.85
N LYS A 30 4.11 -18.65 -9.46
CA LYS A 30 5.27 -19.49 -9.23
C LYS A 30 5.03 -20.93 -9.62
N ASP A 31 6.12 -21.57 -10.07
CA ASP A 31 6.26 -23.02 -10.19
C ASP A 31 7.25 -23.57 -9.13
N GLU A 32 7.71 -24.80 -9.30
CA GLU A 32 8.65 -25.42 -8.37
C GLU A 32 9.99 -24.69 -8.26
N SER A 33 10.47 -24.08 -9.34
CA SER A 33 11.83 -23.53 -9.46
C SER A 33 11.87 -22.00 -9.51
N THR A 34 10.82 -21.37 -9.98
CA THR A 34 10.80 -19.96 -10.37
C THR A 34 9.61 -19.23 -9.79
N LEU A 35 9.85 -18.01 -9.35
CA LEU A 35 8.83 -17.02 -8.94
C LEU A 35 8.85 -15.87 -9.94
N TRP A 36 7.71 -15.57 -10.55
CA TRP A 36 7.45 -14.34 -11.32
C TRP A 36 6.71 -13.37 -10.44
N VAL A 37 7.27 -12.20 -10.22
CA VAL A 37 6.70 -11.19 -9.32
C VAL A 37 6.75 -9.79 -9.94
N LYS A 38 5.79 -8.95 -9.60
CA LYS A 38 5.72 -7.55 -10.04
C LYS A 38 7.00 -6.80 -9.70
N PRO A 39 7.58 -6.02 -10.66
CA PRO A 39 8.67 -5.09 -10.36
C PRO A 39 8.23 -3.99 -9.39
N SER A 40 9.16 -3.54 -8.55
CA SER A 40 8.95 -2.40 -7.67
C SER A 40 8.69 -1.12 -8.47
N GLY A 41 7.74 -0.30 -8.05
CA GLY A 41 7.41 1.00 -8.66
C GLY A 41 6.50 0.95 -9.89
N THR A 42 6.13 -0.23 -10.40
CA THR A 42 5.16 -0.37 -11.50
C THR A 42 3.73 -0.48 -10.96
N THR A 43 2.72 -0.27 -11.82
CA THR A 43 1.31 -0.48 -11.48
C THR A 43 0.86 -1.88 -11.87
N LEU A 44 -0.13 -2.46 -11.18
CA LEU A 44 -0.71 -3.76 -11.56
C LEU A 44 -1.33 -3.71 -12.95
N ALA A 45 -2.09 -2.66 -13.25
CA ALA A 45 -2.75 -2.49 -14.54
C ALA A 45 -1.77 -2.38 -15.74
N GLY A 46 -0.51 -2.05 -15.50
CA GLY A 46 0.51 -1.90 -16.54
C GLY A 46 1.34 -3.16 -16.80
N LEU A 47 1.13 -4.26 -16.06
CA LEU A 47 1.93 -5.47 -16.19
C LEU A 47 1.68 -6.20 -17.51
N GLN A 48 2.77 -6.72 -18.08
CA GLN A 48 2.79 -7.61 -19.24
C GLN A 48 3.64 -8.85 -18.90
N GLU A 49 3.58 -9.90 -19.70
CA GLU A 49 4.33 -11.13 -19.43
C GLU A 49 5.84 -10.90 -19.28
N ASP A 50 6.42 -10.01 -20.08
CA ASP A 50 7.85 -9.68 -20.11
C ASP A 50 8.30 -8.69 -19.03
N THR A 51 7.34 -8.05 -18.33
CA THR A 51 7.66 -7.09 -17.26
C THR A 51 7.89 -7.74 -15.90
N PHE A 52 7.46 -8.99 -15.70
CA PHE A 52 7.69 -9.67 -14.42
C PHE A 52 9.17 -9.95 -14.16
N VAL A 53 9.60 -9.63 -12.95
CA VAL A 53 10.92 -10.07 -12.47
C VAL A 53 10.84 -11.56 -12.14
N THR A 54 11.78 -12.33 -12.69
CA THR A 54 11.89 -13.76 -12.42
C THR A 54 12.97 -14.04 -11.38
N LEU A 55 12.63 -14.85 -10.39
CA LEU A 55 13.51 -15.18 -9.27
C LEU A 55 13.69 -16.69 -9.14
N ASN A 56 14.93 -17.12 -8.85
CA ASN A 56 15.24 -18.49 -8.49
C ASN A 56 14.72 -18.81 -7.08
N ARG A 57 13.71 -19.67 -6.96
CA ARG A 57 13.06 -19.98 -5.68
C ARG A 57 13.98 -20.66 -4.68
N ALA A 58 14.92 -21.52 -5.13
CA ALA A 58 15.87 -22.15 -4.22
C ALA A 58 16.79 -21.12 -3.55
N LYS A 59 17.19 -20.07 -4.29
CA LYS A 59 17.91 -18.94 -3.71
C LYS A 59 17.04 -18.12 -2.76
N VAL A 60 15.80 -17.79 -3.16
CA VAL A 60 14.88 -17.05 -2.28
C VAL A 60 14.60 -17.82 -0.99
N ASN A 61 14.43 -19.14 -1.05
CA ASN A 61 14.27 -19.99 0.14
C ASN A 61 15.46 -19.90 1.10
N GLY A 62 16.68 -19.77 0.58
CA GLY A 62 17.86 -19.58 1.41
C GLY A 62 17.85 -18.32 2.25
N LEU A 63 17.05 -17.30 1.88
CA LEU A 63 16.91 -16.06 2.65
C LEU A 63 16.31 -16.30 4.05
N TYR A 64 15.44 -17.29 4.20
CA TYR A 64 14.73 -17.53 5.48
C TYR A 64 15.65 -18.13 6.55
N ASP A 65 16.82 -18.64 6.17
CA ASP A 65 17.81 -19.20 7.06
C ASP A 65 19.01 -18.26 7.28
N VAL A 66 18.99 -17.05 6.67
CA VAL A 66 20.09 -16.08 6.80
C VAL A 66 20.02 -15.39 8.15
N GLU A 67 21.16 -15.39 8.87
CA GLU A 67 21.31 -14.56 10.06
C GLU A 67 21.38 -13.08 9.66
N THR A 68 20.41 -12.28 10.09
CA THR A 68 20.28 -10.88 9.70
C THR A 68 20.71 -9.94 10.81
N PRO A 69 21.25 -8.75 10.48
CA PRO A 69 21.52 -7.70 11.46
C PRO A 69 20.28 -7.28 12.25
N GLU A 70 20.44 -6.93 13.51
CA GLU A 70 19.35 -6.34 14.33
C GLU A 70 18.96 -4.94 13.83
N GLU A 71 19.95 -4.18 13.35
CA GLU A 71 19.73 -2.85 12.80
C GLU A 71 18.95 -2.93 11.48
N SER A 72 17.86 -2.18 11.40
CA SER A 72 16.85 -2.28 10.35
C SER A 72 17.40 -1.98 8.95
N HIS A 73 18.17 -0.91 8.80
CA HIS A 73 18.70 -0.50 7.49
C HIS A 73 19.73 -1.51 6.96
N ALA A 74 20.65 -1.98 7.82
CA ALA A 74 21.64 -2.98 7.44
C ALA A 74 20.98 -4.31 7.05
N ARG A 75 19.88 -4.69 7.76
CA ARG A 75 19.08 -5.86 7.43
C ARG A 75 18.43 -5.76 6.07
N GLU A 76 17.75 -4.65 5.78
CA GLU A 76 17.07 -4.44 4.50
C GLU A 76 18.06 -4.35 3.32
N GLU A 77 19.25 -3.79 3.54
CA GLU A 77 20.31 -3.78 2.52
C GLU A 77 20.87 -5.19 2.23
N LEU A 78 21.09 -6.00 3.27
CA LEU A 78 21.47 -7.41 3.10
C LEU A 78 20.41 -8.17 2.29
N VAL A 79 19.14 -8.02 2.65
CA VAL A 79 18.02 -8.68 1.96
C VAL A 79 17.92 -8.23 0.52
N LYS A 80 18.06 -6.93 0.24
CA LYS A 80 18.09 -6.37 -1.12
C LYS A 80 19.18 -7.02 -1.97
N ASN A 81 20.41 -7.13 -1.44
CA ASN A 81 21.53 -7.75 -2.14
C ASN A 81 21.26 -9.23 -2.39
N PHE A 82 20.80 -9.96 -1.36
CA PHE A 82 20.44 -11.37 -1.46
C PHE A 82 19.38 -11.63 -2.52
N MET A 83 18.31 -10.82 -2.52
CA MET A 83 17.24 -10.90 -3.52
C MET A 83 17.74 -10.55 -4.93
N GLY A 84 18.68 -9.60 -5.05
CA GLY A 84 19.32 -9.25 -6.31
C GLY A 84 20.06 -10.44 -6.95
N GLU A 85 20.73 -11.27 -6.14
CA GLU A 85 21.40 -12.50 -6.61
C GLU A 85 20.43 -13.59 -7.06
N ALA A 86 19.17 -13.55 -6.61
CA ALA A 86 18.14 -14.50 -7.02
C ALA A 86 17.50 -14.14 -8.37
N VAL A 87 17.68 -12.92 -8.86
CA VAL A 87 17.08 -12.44 -10.13
C VAL A 87 17.66 -13.21 -11.32
N LEU A 88 16.80 -13.62 -12.24
CA LEU A 88 17.14 -14.42 -13.43
C LEU A 88 16.99 -13.63 -14.75
N ASN A 89 16.36 -12.45 -14.73
CA ASN A 89 16.15 -11.61 -15.91
C ASN A 89 16.43 -10.13 -15.62
N ASP A 90 16.39 -9.28 -16.64
CA ASP A 90 16.67 -7.84 -16.54
C ASP A 90 15.40 -6.98 -16.42
N ALA A 91 14.28 -7.56 -15.91
CA ALA A 91 13.00 -6.84 -15.82
C ALA A 91 12.92 -5.81 -14.67
N GLY A 92 14.01 -5.58 -13.96
CA GLY A 92 14.13 -4.58 -12.92
C GLY A 92 14.26 -5.16 -11.51
N ARG A 93 13.95 -4.32 -10.50
CA ARG A 93 14.02 -4.71 -9.08
C ARG A 93 12.72 -5.41 -8.68
N PRO A 94 12.77 -6.61 -8.07
CA PRO A 94 11.57 -7.28 -7.57
C PRO A 94 10.89 -6.44 -6.47
N SER A 95 9.57 -6.65 -6.30
CA SER A 95 8.86 -6.14 -5.12
C SER A 95 9.60 -6.56 -3.84
N VAL A 96 9.63 -5.68 -2.85
CA VAL A 96 10.20 -6.00 -1.53
C VAL A 96 9.43 -7.10 -0.81
N GLU A 97 8.20 -7.36 -1.24
CA GLU A 97 7.34 -8.42 -0.73
C GLU A 97 7.50 -9.74 -1.51
N ALA A 98 8.43 -9.83 -2.47
CA ALA A 98 8.70 -11.08 -3.18
C ALA A 98 9.00 -12.29 -2.26
N PRO A 99 9.70 -12.13 -1.13
CA PRO A 99 9.84 -13.23 -0.17
C PRO A 99 8.50 -13.67 0.43
N LEU A 100 7.56 -12.74 0.72
CA LEU A 100 6.21 -13.06 1.18
C LEU A 100 5.44 -13.90 0.16
N HIS A 101 5.52 -13.51 -1.12
CA HIS A 101 4.92 -14.29 -2.20
C HIS A 101 5.48 -15.70 -2.30
N ASN A 102 6.76 -15.88 -2.00
CA ASN A 102 7.42 -17.17 -2.12
C ASN A 102 7.06 -18.13 -0.98
N ILE A 103 6.81 -17.65 0.25
CA ILE A 103 6.40 -18.52 1.38
C ILE A 103 4.95 -19.03 1.25
N LEU A 104 4.08 -18.33 0.51
CA LEU A 104 2.73 -18.82 0.23
C LEU A 104 2.81 -19.98 -0.76
N GLU A 105 2.29 -21.15 -0.39
CA GLU A 105 2.51 -22.41 -1.12
C GLU A 105 1.75 -22.50 -2.44
N THR A 106 0.66 -21.73 -2.62
CA THR A 106 -0.19 -21.75 -3.80
C THR A 106 0.46 -21.11 -5.02
N LYS A 107 -0.05 -21.43 -6.20
CA LYS A 107 0.50 -21.02 -7.49
C LYS A 107 0.44 -19.51 -7.72
N PHE A 108 -0.70 -18.88 -7.42
CA PHE A 108 -0.96 -17.46 -7.62
C PHE A 108 -1.09 -16.74 -6.28
N VAL A 109 -0.54 -15.53 -6.21
CA VAL A 109 -0.70 -14.62 -5.07
C VAL A 109 -1.05 -13.24 -5.60
N VAL A 110 -2.10 -12.66 -5.05
CA VAL A 110 -2.53 -11.28 -5.33
C VAL A 110 -2.59 -10.52 -4.02
N HIS A 111 -1.77 -9.48 -3.92
CA HIS A 111 -1.74 -8.55 -2.80
C HIS A 111 -2.28 -7.20 -3.25
N THR A 112 -3.26 -6.67 -2.52
CA THR A 112 -3.87 -5.38 -2.83
C THR A 112 -4.08 -4.53 -1.56
N HIS A 113 -4.25 -3.23 -1.78
CA HIS A 113 -4.59 -2.26 -0.75
C HIS A 113 -6.05 -1.78 -0.95
N ALA A 114 -6.96 -2.76 -1.10
CA ALA A 114 -8.36 -2.48 -1.42
C ALA A 114 -9.02 -1.55 -0.40
N LEU A 115 -9.71 -0.52 -0.88
CA LEU A 115 -10.28 0.53 -0.05
C LEU A 115 -11.22 -0.02 1.05
N LEU A 116 -12.14 -0.93 0.70
CA LEU A 116 -13.07 -1.52 1.68
C LEU A 116 -12.33 -2.34 2.74
N VAL A 117 -11.26 -3.04 2.34
CA VAL A 117 -10.40 -3.79 3.27
C VAL A 117 -9.66 -2.82 4.19
N ASN A 118 -9.08 -1.75 3.65
CA ASN A 118 -8.36 -0.76 4.47
C ASN A 118 -9.28 0.03 5.39
N GLY A 119 -10.55 0.23 5.04
CA GLY A 119 -11.55 0.73 5.96
C GLY A 119 -11.70 -0.12 7.22
N MET A 120 -11.50 -1.45 7.11
CA MET A 120 -11.50 -2.38 8.25
C MET A 120 -10.10 -2.53 8.88
N THR A 121 -9.05 -2.75 8.08
CA THR A 121 -7.71 -3.04 8.62
C THR A 121 -7.07 -1.84 9.30
N CYS A 122 -7.50 -0.61 8.98
CA CYS A 122 -7.10 0.62 9.64
C CYS A 122 -8.02 1.02 10.81
N ALA A 123 -9.04 0.21 11.14
CA ALA A 123 -9.98 0.52 12.22
C ALA A 123 -9.58 -0.11 13.55
N LYS A 124 -9.97 0.52 14.67
CA LYS A 124 -9.70 0.04 16.04
C LYS A 124 -10.25 -1.35 16.29
N ASP A 125 -11.47 -1.63 15.81
CA ASP A 125 -12.13 -2.92 15.97
C ASP A 125 -11.86 -3.88 14.81
N GLY A 126 -10.92 -3.53 13.91
CA GLY A 126 -10.66 -4.26 12.66
C GLY A 126 -10.37 -5.74 12.87
N GLU A 127 -9.56 -6.10 13.86
CA GLU A 127 -9.26 -7.51 14.17
C GLU A 127 -10.50 -8.28 14.60
N SER A 128 -11.33 -7.71 15.47
CA SER A 128 -12.56 -8.36 15.96
C SER A 128 -13.60 -8.53 14.84
N VAL A 129 -13.69 -7.54 13.95
CA VAL A 129 -14.54 -7.58 12.75
C VAL A 129 -14.03 -8.63 11.77
N CYS A 130 -12.72 -8.67 11.53
CA CYS A 130 -12.10 -9.71 10.70
C CYS A 130 -12.41 -11.12 11.21
N LYS A 131 -12.21 -11.38 12.49
CA LYS A 131 -12.53 -12.68 13.12
C LYS A 131 -14.02 -13.05 13.01
N ARG A 132 -14.91 -12.07 13.07
CA ARG A 132 -16.36 -12.28 12.93
C ARG A 132 -16.77 -12.57 11.49
N LEU A 133 -16.28 -11.80 10.53
CA LEU A 133 -16.70 -11.90 9.13
C LEU A 133 -15.91 -12.96 8.36
N PHE A 134 -14.65 -13.14 8.70
CA PHE A 134 -13.69 -13.96 7.97
C PHE A 134 -12.94 -14.91 8.92
N PRO A 135 -13.64 -15.87 9.56
CA PRO A 135 -13.02 -16.73 10.58
C PRO A 135 -11.88 -17.60 10.06
N ASP A 136 -11.80 -17.78 8.74
CA ASP A 136 -10.74 -18.54 8.07
C ASP A 136 -9.58 -17.65 7.58
N ALA A 137 -9.67 -16.34 7.76
CA ALA A 137 -8.58 -15.42 7.41
C ALA A 137 -7.56 -15.34 8.55
N LEU A 138 -6.28 -15.29 8.17
CA LEU A 138 -5.20 -14.97 9.09
C LEU A 138 -5.13 -13.44 9.27
N TRP A 139 -5.32 -12.94 10.49
CA TRP A 139 -5.05 -11.56 10.84
C TRP A 139 -3.61 -11.41 11.32
N VAL A 140 -2.93 -10.37 10.81
CA VAL A 140 -1.58 -10.01 11.22
C VAL A 140 -1.58 -8.56 11.69
N GLU A 141 -1.07 -8.32 12.88
CA GLU A 141 -0.84 -7.00 13.45
C GLU A 141 0.09 -6.17 12.57
N TYR A 142 0.13 -4.84 12.78
CA TYR A 142 1.07 -4.01 12.02
C TYR A 142 2.52 -4.42 12.28
N ILE A 143 3.20 -4.77 11.21
CA ILE A 143 4.63 -5.07 11.17
C ILE A 143 5.26 -4.22 10.06
N ASP A 144 6.46 -3.72 10.28
CA ASP A 144 7.19 -2.97 9.27
C ASP A 144 7.35 -3.81 7.99
N ALA A 145 6.98 -3.21 6.86
CA ALA A 145 7.05 -3.88 5.55
C ALA A 145 8.47 -4.36 5.23
N GLY A 146 8.59 -5.33 4.32
CA GLY A 146 9.86 -5.93 3.93
C GLY A 146 10.18 -7.22 4.66
N TYR A 147 11.44 -7.46 4.98
CA TYR A 147 11.91 -8.74 5.52
C TYR A 147 11.30 -9.08 6.89
N THR A 148 11.15 -8.08 7.76
CA THR A 148 10.56 -8.30 9.10
C THR A 148 9.13 -8.83 8.98
N LEU A 149 8.30 -8.22 8.13
CA LEU A 149 6.95 -8.72 7.86
C LEU A 149 6.99 -10.14 7.28
N CYS A 150 7.93 -10.43 6.38
CA CYS A 150 8.08 -11.75 5.79
C CYS A 150 8.32 -12.84 6.85
N MET A 151 9.23 -12.62 7.77
CA MET A 151 9.57 -13.60 8.80
C MET A 151 8.45 -13.79 9.82
N VAL A 152 7.84 -12.70 10.27
CA VAL A 152 6.67 -12.78 11.16
C VAL A 152 5.52 -13.50 10.47
N LEU A 153 5.26 -13.21 9.20
CA LEU A 153 4.19 -13.88 8.46
C LEU A 153 4.46 -15.37 8.29
N LYS A 154 5.72 -15.77 8.03
CA LYS A 154 6.13 -17.18 7.98
C LYS A 154 5.75 -17.90 9.28
N ASP A 155 6.13 -17.34 10.43
CA ASP A 155 5.82 -17.92 11.74
C ASP A 155 4.31 -18.00 11.99
N ARG A 156 3.54 -16.98 11.58
CA ARG A 156 2.08 -16.96 11.70
C ARG A 156 1.40 -17.99 10.81
N ILE A 157 1.90 -18.20 9.59
CA ILE A 157 1.42 -19.24 8.66
C ILE A 157 1.70 -20.64 9.25
N ASP A 158 2.90 -20.86 9.78
CA ASP A 158 3.26 -22.14 10.39
C ASP A 158 2.38 -22.44 11.63
N ALA A 159 2.11 -21.45 12.48
CA ALA A 159 1.19 -21.57 13.59
C ALA A 159 -0.25 -21.86 13.12
N TYR A 160 -0.73 -21.16 12.09
CA TYR A 160 -2.06 -21.40 11.49
C TYR A 160 -2.18 -22.83 10.94
N LYS A 161 -1.13 -23.31 10.23
CA LYS A 161 -1.09 -24.71 9.73
C LYS A 161 -1.14 -25.73 10.87
N ALA A 162 -0.43 -25.47 11.95
CA ALA A 162 -0.43 -26.37 13.12
C ALA A 162 -1.79 -26.42 13.82
N GLU A 163 -2.54 -25.31 13.83
CA GLU A 163 -3.87 -25.23 14.46
C GLU A 163 -4.98 -25.79 13.58
N PHE A 164 -4.98 -25.47 12.27
CA PHE A 164 -6.11 -25.74 11.37
C PHE A 164 -5.86 -26.85 10.34
N ASP A 165 -4.67 -27.44 10.32
CA ASP A 165 -4.23 -28.46 9.33
C ASP A 165 -4.42 -28.00 7.86
N ARG A 166 -4.27 -26.70 7.61
CA ARG A 166 -4.36 -26.05 6.29
C ARG A 166 -3.61 -24.73 6.24
N VAL A 167 -3.27 -24.27 5.03
CA VAL A 167 -2.68 -22.95 4.83
C VAL A 167 -3.74 -21.85 4.79
N PRO A 168 -3.46 -20.63 5.31
CA PRO A 168 -4.37 -19.50 5.14
C PRO A 168 -4.32 -19.03 3.69
N LYS A 169 -5.49 -18.90 3.05
CA LYS A 169 -5.62 -18.36 1.68
C LYS A 169 -5.93 -16.87 1.65
N ILE A 170 -6.38 -16.32 2.77
CA ILE A 170 -6.66 -14.90 2.99
C ILE A 170 -5.85 -14.45 4.19
N ILE A 171 -5.05 -13.41 4.01
CA ILE A 171 -4.26 -12.80 5.08
C ILE A 171 -4.56 -11.31 5.12
N MET A 172 -5.06 -10.82 6.25
CA MET A 172 -5.36 -9.42 6.49
C MET A 172 -4.20 -8.78 7.26
N LEU A 173 -3.65 -7.71 6.72
CA LEU A 173 -2.57 -6.95 7.35
C LEU A 173 -3.10 -5.65 7.92
N LYS A 174 -2.98 -5.47 9.24
CA LYS A 174 -3.37 -4.22 9.91
C LYS A 174 -2.63 -3.03 9.32
N ASN A 175 -3.35 -1.94 9.00
CA ASN A 175 -2.83 -0.71 8.40
C ASN A 175 -2.04 -0.94 7.09
N HIS A 176 -2.43 -1.93 6.26
CA HIS A 176 -1.69 -2.23 5.04
C HIS A 176 -2.61 -2.69 3.91
N GLY A 177 -3.23 -3.87 4.04
CA GLY A 177 -4.03 -4.45 2.97
C GLY A 177 -4.32 -5.94 3.15
N ILE A 178 -4.39 -6.66 2.02
CA ILE A 178 -4.78 -8.08 1.97
C ILE A 178 -3.88 -8.87 1.02
N PHE A 179 -3.50 -10.09 1.42
CA PHE A 179 -2.99 -11.13 0.51
C PHE A 179 -4.08 -12.17 0.29
N VAL A 180 -4.28 -12.53 -0.97
CA VAL A 180 -5.12 -13.66 -1.38
C VAL A 180 -4.27 -14.61 -2.22
N SER A 181 -4.32 -15.90 -1.89
CA SER A 181 -3.52 -16.90 -2.57
C SER A 181 -4.34 -18.13 -2.98
N GLY A 182 -4.07 -18.70 -4.14
CA GLY A 182 -4.82 -19.82 -4.70
C GLY A 182 -4.11 -20.49 -5.86
N ASP A 183 -4.63 -21.64 -6.29
CA ASP A 183 -4.04 -22.43 -7.38
C ASP A 183 -4.68 -22.14 -8.74
N THR A 184 -5.82 -21.45 -8.77
CA THR A 184 -6.51 -21.01 -10.00
C THR A 184 -6.97 -19.56 -9.91
N ALA A 185 -7.18 -18.92 -11.07
CA ALA A 185 -7.73 -17.57 -11.14
C ALA A 185 -9.16 -17.49 -10.56
N GLU A 186 -9.97 -18.49 -10.79
CA GLU A 186 -11.34 -18.57 -10.26
C GLU A 186 -11.34 -18.63 -8.72
N GLU A 187 -10.39 -19.33 -8.14
CA GLU A 187 -10.22 -19.38 -6.70
C GLU A 187 -9.86 -18.00 -6.14
N ILE A 188 -8.90 -17.30 -6.75
CA ILE A 188 -8.53 -15.92 -6.36
C ILE A 188 -9.74 -14.99 -6.41
N ARG A 189 -10.51 -15.02 -7.52
CA ARG A 189 -11.74 -14.22 -7.68
C ARG A 189 -12.77 -14.52 -6.62
N SER A 190 -13.01 -15.81 -6.37
CA SER A 190 -13.97 -16.28 -5.35
C SER A 190 -13.57 -15.83 -3.94
N LEU A 191 -12.27 -15.91 -3.60
CA LEU A 191 -11.74 -15.48 -2.32
C LEU A 191 -11.85 -13.96 -2.15
N TYR A 192 -11.50 -13.16 -3.17
CA TYR A 192 -11.73 -11.71 -3.12
C TYR A 192 -13.21 -11.36 -2.97
N ALA A 193 -14.09 -12.00 -3.72
CA ALA A 193 -15.54 -11.78 -3.61
C ALA A 193 -16.05 -12.14 -2.20
N SER A 194 -15.53 -13.20 -1.57
CA SER A 194 -15.88 -13.60 -0.21
C SER A 194 -15.45 -12.59 0.87
N VAL A 195 -14.51 -11.68 0.55
CA VAL A 195 -14.09 -10.58 1.41
C VAL A 195 -14.84 -9.30 1.08
N MET A 196 -14.84 -8.90 -0.20
CA MET A 196 -15.37 -7.61 -0.63
C MET A 196 -16.89 -7.49 -0.44
N ASN A 197 -17.64 -8.57 -0.71
CA ASN A 197 -19.10 -8.55 -0.59
C ASN A 197 -19.58 -8.39 0.86
N PRO A 198 -19.10 -9.18 1.84
CA PRO A 198 -19.50 -8.96 3.23
C PRO A 198 -19.08 -7.58 3.79
N LEU A 199 -17.92 -7.05 3.39
CA LEU A 199 -17.52 -5.70 3.80
C LEU A 199 -18.47 -4.65 3.22
N ARG A 200 -18.81 -4.73 1.94
CA ARG A 200 -19.77 -3.82 1.31
C ARG A 200 -21.12 -3.87 2.01
N GLU A 201 -21.62 -5.07 2.33
CA GLU A 201 -22.87 -5.23 3.08
C GLU A 201 -22.81 -4.61 4.49
N GLU A 202 -21.68 -4.74 5.21
CA GLU A 202 -21.53 -4.12 6.54
C GLU A 202 -21.54 -2.59 6.45
N TYR A 203 -20.85 -2.00 5.48
CA TYR A 203 -20.86 -0.55 5.24
C TYR A 203 -22.26 -0.06 4.85
N GLU A 204 -22.94 -0.76 3.95
CA GLU A 204 -24.31 -0.44 3.50
C GLU A 204 -25.32 -0.49 4.67
N LYS A 205 -25.25 -1.51 5.54
CA LYS A 205 -26.10 -1.62 6.75
C LYS A 205 -25.97 -0.42 7.69
N LEU A 206 -24.80 0.20 7.73
CA LEU A 206 -24.50 1.35 8.57
C LEU A 206 -24.73 2.69 7.83
N GLY A 207 -25.10 2.65 6.55
CA GLY A 207 -25.26 3.84 5.73
C GLY A 207 -23.96 4.59 5.46
N ILE A 208 -22.81 3.89 5.56
CA ILE A 208 -21.50 4.45 5.30
C ILE A 208 -21.09 4.11 3.87
N THR A 209 -20.71 5.13 3.11
CA THR A 209 -20.26 4.99 1.72
C THR A 209 -18.88 5.61 1.55
N GLU A 210 -18.19 5.22 0.49
CA GLU A 210 -16.90 5.78 0.08
C GLU A 210 -17.00 7.16 -0.58
N ASP A 211 -18.23 7.62 -0.90
CA ASP A 211 -18.45 8.93 -1.49
C ASP A 211 -18.13 10.04 -0.49
N LEU A 212 -17.17 10.88 -0.83
CA LEU A 212 -16.76 12.03 0.00
C LEU A 212 -17.66 13.24 -0.17
N GLY A 213 -18.61 13.22 -1.11
CA GLY A 213 -19.50 14.36 -1.38
C GLY A 213 -18.75 15.60 -1.88
N ILE A 214 -17.63 15.41 -2.57
CA ILE A 214 -16.77 16.50 -3.04
C ILE A 214 -17.55 17.35 -4.05
N SER A 215 -17.68 18.65 -3.78
CA SER A 215 -18.21 19.60 -4.75
C SER A 215 -17.12 20.09 -5.68
N GLU A 216 -17.32 19.98 -6.99
CA GLU A 216 -16.41 20.59 -7.96
C GLU A 216 -16.59 22.13 -7.92
N GLY A 217 -15.54 22.81 -7.44
CA GLY A 217 -15.41 24.27 -7.49
C GLY A 217 -14.44 24.72 -8.58
N ALA A 218 -14.49 25.98 -8.98
CA ALA A 218 -13.48 26.55 -9.88
C ALA A 218 -12.08 26.50 -9.22
N ARG A 219 -11.04 26.33 -10.01
CA ARG A 219 -9.65 26.42 -9.53
C ARG A 219 -9.40 27.82 -8.95
N ASP A 220 -8.69 27.86 -7.84
CA ASP A 220 -8.22 29.08 -7.20
C ASP A 220 -6.79 29.38 -7.63
N SER A 221 -6.63 30.11 -8.75
CA SER A 221 -5.33 30.43 -9.32
C SER A 221 -4.50 31.38 -8.45
N GLU A 222 -5.13 32.18 -7.59
CA GLU A 222 -4.43 33.05 -6.64
C GLU A 222 -3.78 32.23 -5.53
N ALA A 223 -4.54 31.29 -4.93
CA ALA A 223 -4.01 30.36 -3.95
C ALA A 223 -2.91 29.49 -4.56
N GLU A 224 -3.11 28.93 -5.76
CA GLU A 224 -2.09 28.10 -6.44
C GLU A 224 -0.80 28.87 -6.67
N SER A 225 -0.86 30.13 -7.11
CA SER A 225 0.32 30.99 -7.31
C SER A 225 1.07 31.23 -6.00
N LYS A 226 0.33 31.48 -4.92
CA LYS A 226 0.90 31.69 -3.58
C LYS A 226 1.54 30.40 -3.02
N ILE A 227 0.92 29.24 -3.24
CA ILE A 227 1.48 27.94 -2.88
C ILE A 227 2.81 27.71 -3.60
N GLN A 228 2.87 27.99 -4.92
CA GLN A 228 4.10 27.85 -5.70
C GLN A 228 5.20 28.82 -5.25
N GLU A 229 4.83 30.06 -4.87
CA GLU A 229 5.80 31.03 -4.32
C GLU A 229 6.43 30.53 -3.02
N ILE A 230 5.62 29.96 -2.10
CA ILE A 230 6.05 29.52 -0.77
C ILE A 230 6.84 28.20 -0.84
N PHE A 231 6.36 27.18 -1.57
CA PHE A 231 6.93 25.84 -1.59
C PHE A 231 7.86 25.56 -2.77
N GLY A 232 7.96 26.47 -3.74
CA GLY A 232 8.92 26.40 -4.84
C GLY A 232 8.85 25.10 -5.65
N GLU A 233 10.00 24.40 -5.75
CA GLU A 233 10.10 23.15 -6.51
C GLU A 233 9.23 22.02 -5.97
N ASP A 234 8.92 21.99 -4.67
CA ASP A 234 8.06 20.97 -4.08
C ASP A 234 6.59 21.13 -4.48
N ALA A 235 6.19 22.32 -4.96
CA ALA A 235 4.89 22.65 -5.55
C ALA A 235 4.98 23.10 -7.02
N ALA A 236 5.98 22.60 -7.76
CA ALA A 236 6.12 22.93 -9.19
C ALA A 236 4.87 22.56 -10.00
N PHE A 237 4.18 21.51 -9.56
CA PHE A 237 2.87 21.07 -10.07
C PHE A 237 1.87 20.96 -8.93
N ILE A 238 0.62 21.37 -9.23
CA ILE A 238 -0.48 21.36 -8.27
C ILE A 238 -1.69 20.70 -8.93
N GLU A 239 -2.27 19.74 -8.24
CA GLU A 239 -3.62 19.24 -8.49
C GLU A 239 -4.54 19.68 -7.38
N SER A 240 -5.80 19.98 -7.67
CA SER A 240 -6.73 20.44 -6.65
C SER A 240 -8.11 19.83 -6.79
N SER A 241 -8.80 19.71 -5.65
CA SER A 241 -10.15 19.20 -5.51
C SER A 241 -10.95 20.14 -4.60
N GLY A 242 -12.26 19.99 -4.58
CA GLY A 242 -13.07 20.55 -3.50
C GLY A 242 -12.69 19.94 -2.15
N TYR A 243 -13.21 20.53 -1.08
CA TYR A 243 -12.89 20.14 0.29
C TYR A 243 -13.41 18.74 0.64
N PHE A 244 -12.61 18.01 1.40
CA PHE A 244 -12.94 16.79 2.13
C PHE A 244 -12.09 16.70 3.40
N ASP A 245 -12.53 15.89 4.38
CA ASP A 245 -11.81 15.71 5.63
C ASP A 245 -10.52 14.90 5.41
N CYS A 246 -9.38 15.56 5.32
CA CYS A 246 -8.08 14.90 5.20
C CYS A 246 -7.72 14.14 6.47
N VAL A 247 -7.04 13.01 6.30
CA VAL A 247 -6.51 12.23 7.41
C VAL A 247 -5.41 13.02 8.14
N PRO A 248 -5.52 13.23 9.45
CA PRO A 248 -4.53 13.99 10.22
C PRO A 248 -3.42 13.14 10.84
N GLY A 249 -3.11 11.98 10.26
CA GLY A 249 -2.11 11.05 10.81
C GLY A 249 -1.77 9.88 9.89
N PRO A 250 -0.77 9.06 10.26
CA PRO A 250 -0.28 7.95 9.44
C PRO A 250 -1.26 6.76 9.47
N ILE A 251 -1.73 6.29 8.30
CA ILE A 251 -2.70 5.19 8.22
C ILE A 251 -2.15 3.94 7.51
N THR A 252 -1.43 4.07 6.40
CA THR A 252 -0.77 2.95 5.71
C THR A 252 0.55 3.39 5.09
N PRO A 253 1.45 2.46 4.73
CA PRO A 253 2.69 2.79 4.02
C PRO A 253 2.47 3.60 2.73
N ASP A 254 1.50 3.24 1.89
CA ASP A 254 1.25 3.96 0.64
C ASP A 254 0.85 5.43 0.88
N HIS A 255 -0.02 5.70 1.86
CA HIS A 255 -0.39 7.07 2.20
C HIS A 255 0.82 7.89 2.65
N LEU A 256 1.73 7.28 3.43
CA LEU A 256 2.97 7.93 3.85
C LEU A 256 3.89 8.27 2.67
N VAL A 257 4.01 7.36 1.71
CA VAL A 257 4.83 7.56 0.50
C VAL A 257 4.27 8.68 -0.38
N TYR A 258 2.99 8.65 -0.69
CA TYR A 258 2.42 9.50 -1.73
C TYR A 258 1.79 10.79 -1.20
N ALA A 259 1.22 10.81 0.01
CA ALA A 259 0.53 11.97 0.60
C ALA A 259 1.19 12.54 1.86
N ARG A 260 2.09 11.79 2.50
CA ARG A 260 2.63 12.07 3.85
C ARG A 260 1.55 11.94 4.93
N ALA A 261 2.00 11.93 6.21
CA ALA A 261 1.11 11.72 7.35
C ALA A 261 0.25 12.94 7.69
N PHE A 262 0.76 14.14 7.43
CA PHE A 262 0.17 15.37 7.95
C PHE A 262 -0.05 16.37 6.82
N PRO A 263 -1.30 16.74 6.50
CA PRO A 263 -1.55 17.84 5.57
C PRO A 263 -1.14 19.18 6.18
N PHE A 264 -0.67 20.11 5.34
CA PHE A 264 -0.49 21.51 5.75
C PHE A 264 -1.85 22.20 5.79
N SER A 265 -2.20 22.80 6.92
CA SER A 265 -3.48 23.46 7.12
C SER A 265 -3.38 24.84 7.79
N ASP A 266 -2.15 25.32 8.02
CA ASP A 266 -1.90 26.63 8.56
C ASP A 266 -2.10 27.75 7.49
N GLU A 267 -2.08 28.99 7.93
CA GLU A 267 -2.14 30.14 7.00
C GLU A 267 -0.95 30.10 6.02
N LEU A 268 -1.23 30.38 4.74
CA LEU A 268 -0.22 30.38 3.67
C LEU A 268 0.79 31.54 3.85
N THR A 269 1.81 31.31 4.66
CA THR A 269 2.95 32.20 4.91
C THR A 269 4.24 31.41 4.87
N GLN A 270 5.36 32.08 4.53
CA GLN A 270 6.68 31.45 4.56
C GLN A 270 7.05 30.98 5.97
N GLU A 271 6.70 31.74 6.98
CA GLU A 271 6.95 31.38 8.39
C GLU A 271 6.29 30.04 8.77
N ASN A 272 5.03 29.83 8.41
CA ASN A 272 4.31 28.59 8.68
C ASN A 272 4.85 27.42 7.84
N ALA A 273 5.26 27.66 6.61
CA ALA A 273 5.90 26.66 5.76
C ALA A 273 7.24 26.20 6.37
N ASP A 274 8.06 27.15 6.82
CA ASP A 274 9.32 26.86 7.48
C ASP A 274 9.10 26.10 8.81
N ALA A 275 8.09 26.49 9.60
CA ALA A 275 7.71 25.81 10.82
C ALA A 275 7.27 24.35 10.55
N TYR A 276 6.45 24.14 9.50
CA TYR A 276 6.05 22.80 9.09
C TYR A 276 7.25 21.94 8.69
N GLN A 277 8.15 22.47 7.84
CA GLN A 277 9.32 21.74 7.39
C GLN A 277 10.30 21.45 8.54
N ASN A 278 10.49 22.37 9.48
CA ASN A 278 11.30 22.15 10.66
C ASN A 278 10.71 21.06 11.58
N LYS A 279 9.38 20.99 11.70
CA LYS A 279 8.67 20.01 12.52
C LYS A 279 8.69 18.61 11.90
N HIS A 280 8.51 18.51 10.57
CA HIS A 280 8.29 17.24 9.88
C HIS A 280 9.50 16.75 9.08
N GLY A 281 10.49 17.63 8.80
CA GLY A 281 11.70 17.30 8.05
C GLY A 281 11.53 17.34 6.51
N PHE A 282 10.34 17.68 6.01
CA PHE A 282 10.01 17.73 4.57
C PHE A 282 8.90 18.76 4.28
N ALA A 283 8.77 19.15 3.01
CA ALA A 283 7.65 19.95 2.53
C ALA A 283 6.36 19.13 2.49
N PRO A 284 5.17 19.73 2.67
CA PRO A 284 3.90 19.03 2.58
C PRO A 284 3.63 18.54 1.15
N LYS A 285 2.99 17.37 1.02
CA LYS A 285 2.44 16.88 -0.25
C LYS A 285 0.95 17.17 -0.40
N VAL A 286 0.27 17.38 0.71
CA VAL A 286 -1.16 17.74 0.77
C VAL A 286 -1.32 19.02 1.54
N LEU A 287 -2.12 19.93 1.00
CA LEU A 287 -2.38 21.24 1.59
C LEU A 287 -3.89 21.53 1.60
N ILE A 288 -4.37 22.08 2.70
CA ILE A 288 -5.77 22.50 2.90
C ILE A 288 -5.79 24.02 2.93
N HIS A 289 -6.51 24.65 2.01
CA HIS A 289 -6.69 26.10 2.02
C HIS A 289 -8.09 26.49 1.50
N GLY A 290 -8.79 27.30 2.28
CA GLY A 290 -10.17 27.67 1.98
C GLY A 290 -11.09 26.44 1.94
N ASP A 291 -11.81 26.31 0.85
CA ASP A 291 -12.72 25.19 0.56
C ASP A 291 -12.11 24.14 -0.38
N ARG A 292 -10.76 24.08 -0.45
CA ARG A 292 -10.05 23.22 -1.38
C ARG A 292 -8.92 22.42 -0.72
N ILE A 293 -8.64 21.28 -1.35
CA ILE A 293 -7.49 20.43 -1.07
C ILE A 293 -6.56 20.46 -2.27
N TYR A 294 -5.25 20.59 -2.01
CA TYR A 294 -4.21 20.64 -3.02
C TYR A 294 -3.23 19.49 -2.81
N GLY A 295 -2.97 18.73 -3.88
CA GLY A 295 -1.86 17.81 -3.98
C GLY A 295 -0.66 18.52 -4.63
N LEU A 296 0.50 18.47 -3.98
CA LEU A 296 1.73 19.14 -4.40
C LEU A 296 2.75 18.12 -4.88
N GLY A 297 3.54 18.49 -5.91
CA GLY A 297 4.60 17.63 -6.42
C GLY A 297 5.58 18.31 -7.36
N LYS A 298 6.76 17.69 -7.48
CA LYS A 298 7.81 18.10 -8.44
C LYS A 298 7.46 17.75 -9.88
N THR A 299 6.51 16.85 -10.08
CA THR A 299 5.95 16.47 -11.39
C THR A 299 4.43 16.44 -11.31
N GLN A 300 3.76 16.53 -12.46
CA GLN A 300 2.31 16.41 -12.59
C GLN A 300 1.80 15.11 -11.96
N LYS A 301 2.51 14.01 -12.19
CA LYS A 301 2.16 12.69 -11.65
C LYS A 301 2.25 12.67 -10.12
N ASN A 302 3.29 13.30 -9.53
CA ASN A 302 3.43 13.33 -8.06
C ASN A 302 2.32 14.16 -7.41
N ALA A 303 1.98 15.31 -7.99
CA ALA A 303 0.86 16.13 -7.50
C ALA A 303 -0.47 15.36 -7.56
N GLY A 304 -0.72 14.68 -8.69
CA GLY A 304 -1.91 13.83 -8.86
C GLY A 304 -1.96 12.66 -7.86
N LEU A 305 -0.83 11.98 -7.62
CA LEU A 305 -0.76 10.91 -6.62
C LEU A 305 -0.96 11.44 -5.20
N ALA A 306 -0.42 12.60 -4.86
CA ALA A 306 -0.61 13.21 -3.55
C ALA A 306 -2.10 13.49 -3.28
N LEU A 307 -2.81 14.07 -4.25
CA LEU A 307 -4.25 14.31 -4.13
C LEU A 307 -5.05 13.00 -4.10
N LEU A 308 -4.71 12.03 -4.96
CA LEU A 308 -5.38 10.72 -5.02
C LEU A 308 -5.30 10.00 -3.67
N PHE A 309 -4.11 9.97 -3.05
CA PHE A 309 -3.93 9.32 -1.75
C PHE A 309 -4.49 10.14 -0.58
N ALA A 310 -4.59 11.46 -0.69
CA ALA A 310 -5.35 12.27 0.26
C ALA A 310 -6.85 11.91 0.23
N GLN A 311 -7.42 11.74 -0.95
CA GLN A 311 -8.80 11.29 -1.13
C GLN A 311 -9.02 9.86 -0.63
N ASP A 312 -8.13 8.94 -0.98
CA ASP A 312 -8.17 7.55 -0.50
C ASP A 312 -8.11 7.47 1.03
N GLY A 313 -7.21 8.25 1.63
CA GLY A 313 -7.12 8.35 3.09
C GLY A 313 -8.40 8.88 3.74
N ALA A 314 -9.04 9.88 3.14
CA ALA A 314 -10.34 10.39 3.59
C ALA A 314 -11.45 9.34 3.48
N GLN A 315 -11.43 8.52 2.42
CA GLN A 315 -12.35 7.38 2.25
C GLN A 315 -12.12 6.32 3.32
N VAL A 316 -10.85 5.94 3.58
CA VAL A 316 -10.49 5.01 4.68
C VAL A 316 -10.93 5.56 6.02
N LEU A 317 -10.70 6.85 6.30
CA LEU A 317 -11.15 7.51 7.54
C LEU A 317 -12.67 7.38 7.72
N LYS A 318 -13.43 7.63 6.65
CA LYS A 318 -14.90 7.54 6.66
C LYS A 318 -15.37 6.09 6.86
N LEU A 319 -14.81 5.14 6.12
CA LEU A 319 -15.17 3.72 6.22
C LEU A 319 -14.80 3.14 7.59
N SER A 320 -13.67 3.53 8.18
CA SER A 320 -13.24 3.05 9.50
C SER A 320 -14.22 3.40 10.64
N GLN A 321 -15.09 4.39 10.44
CA GLN A 321 -16.14 4.74 11.41
C GLN A 321 -17.10 3.57 11.65
N ALA A 322 -17.28 2.68 10.66
CA ALA A 322 -18.08 1.46 10.82
C ALA A 322 -17.54 0.52 11.89
N PHE A 323 -16.24 0.59 12.19
CA PHE A 323 -15.50 -0.37 13.00
C PHE A 323 -14.67 0.32 14.10
N GLY A 324 -15.24 1.31 14.77
CA GLY A 324 -14.65 1.96 15.94
C GLY A 324 -13.69 3.11 15.65
N SER A 325 -13.76 3.68 14.46
CA SER A 325 -12.89 4.75 13.95
C SER A 325 -11.48 4.28 13.60
N VAL A 326 -10.73 5.16 12.92
CA VAL A 326 -9.36 4.88 12.48
C VAL A 326 -8.41 4.66 13.67
N GLU A 327 -7.50 3.73 13.52
CA GLU A 327 -6.33 3.54 14.36
C GLU A 327 -5.08 3.87 13.56
N TYR A 328 -4.38 4.91 13.98
CA TYR A 328 -3.17 5.37 13.30
C TYR A 328 -1.98 4.45 13.57
N MET A 329 -1.06 4.39 12.62
CA MET A 329 0.26 3.80 12.83
C MET A 329 1.02 4.58 13.91
N THR A 330 1.95 3.91 14.61
CA THR A 330 2.81 4.56 15.58
C THR A 330 3.82 5.51 14.92
N ASP A 331 4.35 6.49 15.68
CA ASP A 331 5.41 7.37 15.17
C ASP A 331 6.63 6.58 14.70
N ARG A 332 7.02 5.53 15.43
CA ARG A 332 8.11 4.63 15.02
C ARG A 332 7.85 3.99 13.65
N ALA A 333 6.64 3.49 13.42
CA ALA A 333 6.26 2.87 12.16
C ALA A 333 6.24 3.89 11.02
N ARG A 334 5.73 5.10 11.28
CA ARG A 334 5.77 6.23 10.34
C ARG A 334 7.20 6.59 9.96
N GLU A 335 8.06 6.80 10.95
CA GLU A 335 9.47 7.17 10.74
C GLU A 335 10.24 6.09 9.96
N PHE A 336 9.95 4.82 10.23
CA PHE A 336 10.54 3.73 9.45
C PHE A 336 10.22 3.85 7.96
N ILE A 337 8.94 4.04 7.60
CA ILE A 337 8.51 4.18 6.19
C ILE A 337 9.09 5.45 5.56
N GLU A 338 9.02 6.60 6.24
CA GLU A 338 9.50 7.88 5.72
C GLU A 338 11.01 7.91 5.44
N ASN A 339 11.80 7.10 6.16
CA ASN A 339 13.24 7.00 6.00
C ASN A 339 13.70 5.78 5.19
N TRP A 340 12.81 4.91 4.75
CA TRP A 340 13.17 3.70 4.05
C TRP A 340 13.54 3.96 2.58
N GLU A 341 14.73 3.50 2.15
CA GLU A 341 15.24 3.69 0.78
C GLU A 341 14.32 3.14 -0.32
N VAL A 342 13.62 2.05 -0.02
CA VAL A 342 12.69 1.42 -0.95
C VAL A 342 11.55 2.34 -1.32
N GLU A 343 11.02 3.07 -0.36
CA GLU A 343 9.93 4.00 -0.57
C GLU A 343 10.40 5.24 -1.34
N SER A 344 11.62 5.70 -1.10
CA SER A 344 12.27 6.72 -1.95
C SER A 344 12.48 6.24 -3.40
N TYR A 345 12.73 4.94 -3.62
CA TYR A 345 12.80 4.37 -4.96
C TYR A 345 11.42 4.32 -5.63
N ARG A 346 10.38 3.88 -4.92
CA ARG A 346 8.98 3.87 -5.43
C ARG A 346 8.53 5.27 -5.85
N GLU A 347 8.82 6.28 -5.04
CA GLU A 347 8.54 7.68 -5.36
C GLU A 347 9.25 8.14 -6.66
N LYS A 348 10.54 7.80 -6.81
CA LYS A 348 11.32 8.15 -8.02
C LYS A 348 10.83 7.45 -9.28
N VAL A 349 10.41 6.18 -9.20
CA VAL A 349 9.87 5.44 -10.35
C VAL A 349 8.43 5.91 -10.67
N ALA A 350 7.71 6.34 -9.66
CA ALA A 350 6.40 6.96 -9.82
C ALA A 350 6.46 8.38 -10.38
N SER A 351 7.59 9.08 -10.30
CA SER A 351 7.79 10.42 -10.90
C SER A 351 8.14 10.34 -12.37
#